data_2f0178a9d2a2911722ad8c889adeeb0f
#
_entry.id   2f0178a9d2a2911722ad8c889adeeb0f
#
_cell.length_a   1.000
_cell.length_b   1.000
_cell.length_c   1.000
_cell.angle_alpha   90.00
_cell.angle_beta   90.00
_cell.angle_gamma   90.00
#
_symmetry.space_group_name_H-M   'P 1'
#
loop_
_entity.id
_entity.type
_entity.pdbx_description
1 polymer ?
#
loop_
_entity_poly.entity_id
_entity_poly.type
_entity_poly.pdbx_seq_one_letter_code
_entity_poly.pdbx_strand_id
1 'polypeptide(L)'
;MQAEKLLAEAEALQPQLQKWRRTIHRNPEIGFDLPKTRALVKQALTEMGYQPQDCGKAGILALAGGKRPGKTILLRGDMDALPIFEESGEVFASEVPGRMHGCGHDMHTAMMLGAARLLKAHEDELEGTVKLEFQPAEEIFQGSPDMLAHGLLEAPHVDAAVMFHVLGGMPLPLGEVLVPGGGISMASCEQYHIVVHGKGGHGSMPENCIDPITAAAHIHIALQEINARELSQNDFGVLTTGRFAAGAASNVIPDTAEMWGTIRTTDPENKSGALIKQRMTEIAQGVAAAFRCTAEVTFSDFCPCMVVDETLSKDAFGYLSEMLGQGVMDMTSLTGGKPGGGSEDFAFVSHEVPTVSLFLACGGPAQGCRYSQHHPKVRFDDSVLYKGSAAYGYVAMRWLAEHK
;
A
#
# COMPACT_ATOMS: atom_id res chain seq x y z
N MET A 1 9.72 15.35 25.42
CA MET A 1 9.09 16.34 24.49
C MET A 1 7.64 16.57 24.88
N GLN A 2 7.16 17.84 24.86
CA GLN A 2 5.75 18.14 25.08
C GLN A 2 4.97 18.05 23.76
N ALA A 3 3.85 17.33 23.77
CA ALA A 3 3.01 17.07 22.61
C ALA A 3 2.57 18.35 21.88
N GLU A 4 2.07 19.33 22.64
CA GLU A 4 1.61 20.62 22.10
C GLU A 4 2.73 21.40 21.38
N LYS A 5 3.94 21.36 21.93
CA LYS A 5 5.10 22.03 21.32
C LYS A 5 5.45 21.42 19.97
N LEU A 6 5.52 20.09 19.89
CA LEU A 6 5.83 19.39 18.64
C LEU A 6 4.77 19.64 17.58
N LEU A 7 3.48 19.63 17.96
CA LEU A 7 2.37 19.91 17.06
C LEU A 7 2.45 21.34 16.51
N ALA A 8 2.74 22.33 17.35
CA ALA A 8 2.89 23.72 16.92
C ALA A 8 4.10 23.92 15.98
N GLU A 9 5.22 23.22 16.24
CA GLU A 9 6.39 23.22 15.35
C GLU A 9 6.05 22.60 14.00
N ALA A 10 5.28 21.49 13.98
CA ALA A 10 4.80 20.88 12.76
C ALA A 10 3.84 21.79 11.98
N GLU A 11 2.92 22.47 12.65
CA GLU A 11 2.00 23.44 12.02
C GLU A 11 2.77 24.56 11.34
N ALA A 12 3.84 25.05 11.96
CA ALA A 12 4.72 26.06 11.35
C ALA A 12 5.42 25.58 10.07
N LEU A 13 5.57 24.25 9.88
CA LEU A 13 6.13 23.64 8.67
C LEU A 13 5.10 23.50 7.54
N GLN A 14 3.81 23.69 7.80
CA GLN A 14 2.74 23.43 6.83
C GLN A 14 2.98 24.04 5.44
N PRO A 15 3.44 25.29 5.27
CA PRO A 15 3.72 25.85 3.95
C PRO A 15 4.82 25.07 3.19
N GLN A 16 5.83 24.61 3.92
CA GLN A 16 6.93 23.82 3.33
C GLN A 16 6.48 22.40 2.96
N LEU A 17 5.63 21.77 3.79
CA LEU A 17 5.04 20.46 3.51
C LEU A 17 4.20 20.51 2.23
N GLN A 18 3.36 21.54 2.08
CA GLN A 18 2.59 21.76 0.85
C GLN A 18 3.48 21.98 -0.36
N LYS A 19 4.59 22.72 -0.21
CA LYS A 19 5.54 22.92 -1.30
C LYS A 19 6.16 21.61 -1.76
N TRP A 20 6.63 20.76 -0.84
CA TRP A 20 7.17 19.44 -1.18
C TRP A 20 6.12 18.57 -1.86
N ARG A 21 4.96 18.40 -1.23
CA ARG A 21 3.85 17.62 -1.76
C ARG A 21 3.48 18.04 -3.18
N ARG A 22 3.24 19.32 -3.41
CA ARG A 22 2.81 19.83 -4.73
C ARG A 22 3.91 19.78 -5.79
N THR A 23 5.19 19.83 -5.40
CA THR A 23 6.31 19.63 -6.32
C THR A 23 6.37 18.19 -6.79
N ILE A 24 6.18 17.22 -5.89
CA ILE A 24 6.14 15.79 -6.19
C ILE A 24 4.90 15.49 -7.05
N HIS A 25 3.74 16.01 -6.67
CA HIS A 25 2.47 15.80 -7.38
C HIS A 25 2.51 16.22 -8.85
N ARG A 26 3.16 17.35 -9.17
CA ARG A 26 3.33 17.79 -10.56
C ARG A 26 4.25 16.89 -11.38
N ASN A 27 5.11 16.14 -10.74
CA ASN A 27 6.12 15.30 -11.40
C ASN A 27 5.99 13.83 -10.96
N PRO A 28 4.83 13.18 -11.16
CA PRO A 28 4.64 11.81 -10.71
C PRO A 28 5.54 10.84 -11.48
N GLU A 29 6.19 9.95 -10.72
CA GLU A 29 7.11 8.94 -11.22
C GLU A 29 6.63 7.55 -10.75
N ILE A 30 6.90 6.49 -11.51
CA ILE A 30 6.26 5.18 -11.33
C ILE A 30 7.29 4.13 -10.93
N GLY A 31 6.91 3.29 -9.95
CA GLY A 31 7.67 2.12 -9.55
C GLY A 31 9.07 2.49 -9.06
N PHE A 32 10.12 1.96 -9.69
CA PHE A 32 11.53 2.25 -9.35
C PHE A 32 12.13 3.43 -10.11
N ASP A 33 11.47 3.96 -11.11
CA ASP A 33 11.98 5.09 -11.93
C ASP A 33 11.54 6.43 -11.33
N LEU A 34 12.24 6.84 -10.26
CA LEU A 34 11.90 8.01 -9.43
C LEU A 34 13.03 9.06 -9.35
N PRO A 35 13.71 9.44 -10.44
CA PRO A 35 14.90 10.31 -10.36
C PRO A 35 14.62 11.67 -9.75
N LYS A 36 13.49 12.32 -10.04
CA LYS A 36 13.15 13.66 -9.53
C LYS A 36 12.74 13.61 -8.06
N THR A 37 11.85 12.67 -7.70
CA THR A 37 11.36 12.50 -6.33
C THR A 37 12.51 12.14 -5.40
N ARG A 38 13.37 11.20 -5.80
CA ARG A 38 14.57 10.83 -5.04
C ARG A 38 15.55 12.00 -4.87
N ALA A 39 15.74 12.78 -5.93
CA ALA A 39 16.62 13.96 -5.86
C ALA A 39 16.07 15.00 -4.85
N LEU A 40 14.76 15.27 -4.87
CA LEU A 40 14.10 16.17 -3.92
C LEU A 40 14.25 15.66 -2.48
N VAL A 41 13.96 14.38 -2.24
CA VAL A 41 14.06 13.76 -0.90
C VAL A 41 15.51 13.83 -0.39
N LYS A 42 16.50 13.41 -1.18
CA LYS A 42 17.92 13.47 -0.79
C LYS A 42 18.40 14.89 -0.52
N GLN A 43 17.99 15.84 -1.37
CA GLN A 43 18.33 17.25 -1.16
C GLN A 43 17.74 17.77 0.15
N ALA A 44 16.43 17.55 0.39
CA ALA A 44 15.76 18.00 1.60
C ALA A 44 16.39 17.40 2.87
N LEU A 45 16.69 16.11 2.87
CA LEU A 45 17.36 15.44 3.98
C LEU A 45 18.78 16.00 4.22
N THR A 46 19.55 16.23 3.15
CA THR A 46 20.90 16.81 3.26
C THR A 46 20.86 18.23 3.82
N GLU A 47 19.92 19.07 3.38
CA GLU A 47 19.72 20.42 3.90
C GLU A 47 19.31 20.44 5.39
N MET A 48 18.66 19.36 5.87
CA MET A 48 18.35 19.16 7.28
C MET A 48 19.57 18.64 8.09
N GLY A 49 20.68 18.26 7.43
CA GLY A 49 21.88 17.72 8.08
C GLY A 49 21.87 16.19 8.22
N TYR A 50 21.02 15.48 7.49
CA TYR A 50 21.09 14.03 7.37
C TYR A 50 22.14 13.58 6.35
N GLN A 51 22.50 12.31 6.41
CA GLN A 51 23.32 11.62 5.40
C GLN A 51 22.47 10.53 4.73
N PRO A 52 21.64 10.88 3.72
CA PRO A 52 20.77 9.92 3.08
C PRO A 52 21.57 8.87 2.32
N GLN A 53 21.18 7.60 2.49
CA GLN A 53 21.81 6.44 1.86
C GLN A 53 20.81 5.77 0.91
N ASP A 54 21.30 5.17 -0.15
CA ASP A 54 20.49 4.32 -1.03
C ASP A 54 20.25 2.96 -0.38
N CYS A 55 19.04 2.41 -0.57
CA CYS A 55 18.66 1.06 -0.17
C CYS A 55 17.92 0.40 -1.32
N GLY A 56 18.46 -0.69 -1.83
CA GLY A 56 17.91 -1.36 -3.01
C GLY A 56 17.98 -0.50 -4.28
N LYS A 57 17.06 -0.73 -5.20
CA LYS A 57 17.06 -0.10 -6.53
C LYS A 57 16.79 1.41 -6.48
N ALA A 58 15.89 1.86 -5.60
CA ALA A 58 15.49 3.27 -5.57
C ALA A 58 15.07 3.78 -4.18
N GLY A 59 15.13 2.97 -3.12
CA GLY A 59 14.84 3.37 -1.77
C GLY A 59 15.89 4.33 -1.18
N ILE A 60 15.49 5.12 -0.19
CA ILE A 60 16.36 6.06 0.54
C ILE A 60 16.17 5.83 2.02
N LEU A 61 17.27 5.74 2.76
CA LEU A 61 17.30 5.67 4.22
C LEU A 61 18.04 6.87 4.81
N ALA A 62 17.58 7.31 5.99
CA ALA A 62 18.31 8.28 6.82
C ALA A 62 18.10 7.94 8.31
N LEU A 63 19.07 8.33 9.15
CA LEU A 63 19.02 8.03 10.59
C LEU A 63 18.98 9.32 11.40
N ALA A 64 18.06 9.39 12.36
CA ALA A 64 18.01 10.41 13.41
C ALA A 64 18.32 9.77 14.76
N GLY A 65 19.04 10.45 15.63
CA GLY A 65 19.43 9.93 16.94
C GLY A 65 20.69 9.05 16.91
N GLY A 66 20.68 7.95 17.66
CA GLY A 66 21.82 7.05 17.78
C GLY A 66 22.95 7.57 18.67
N LYS A 67 22.80 8.76 19.26
CA LYS A 67 23.76 9.33 20.23
C LYS A 67 23.62 8.69 21.62
N ARG A 68 22.45 8.23 21.94
CA ARG A 68 22.12 7.48 23.16
C ARG A 68 21.79 6.04 22.78
N PRO A 69 22.25 5.02 23.55
CA PRO A 69 21.87 3.65 23.30
C PRO A 69 20.37 3.48 23.52
N GLY A 70 19.75 2.60 22.76
CA GLY A 70 18.33 2.30 22.79
C GLY A 70 17.92 1.52 21.55
N LYS A 71 16.62 1.28 21.41
CA LYS A 71 16.00 0.61 20.28
C LYS A 71 15.97 1.45 19.01
N THR A 72 15.60 0.82 17.92
CA THR A 72 15.41 1.48 16.64
C THR A 72 13.96 1.34 16.18
N ILE A 73 13.34 2.44 15.84
CA ILE A 73 12.02 2.48 15.21
C ILE A 73 12.12 2.94 13.75
N LEU A 74 11.49 2.19 12.85
CA LEU A 74 11.39 2.51 11.43
C LEU A 74 10.14 3.36 11.18
N LEU A 75 10.28 4.45 10.43
CA LEU A 75 9.16 5.24 9.89
C LEU A 75 9.20 5.15 8.37
N ARG A 76 8.08 4.82 7.74
CA ARG A 76 8.00 4.62 6.30
C ARG A 76 7.06 5.62 5.62
N GLY A 77 7.52 6.22 4.51
CA GLY A 77 6.70 6.91 3.54
C GLY A 77 7.08 6.49 2.12
N ASP A 78 6.11 6.10 1.33
CA ASP A 78 6.29 5.73 -0.06
C ASP A 78 6.36 6.93 -1.00
N MET A 79 6.84 6.70 -2.25
CA MET A 79 7.20 7.78 -3.17
C MET A 79 6.61 7.65 -4.57
N ASP A 80 6.18 6.47 -4.98
CA ASP A 80 5.76 6.20 -6.36
C ASP A 80 4.32 6.62 -6.66
N ALA A 81 4.00 6.71 -7.94
CA ALA A 81 2.72 7.14 -8.48
C ALA A 81 2.12 6.06 -9.40
N LEU A 82 0.90 6.31 -9.84
CA LEU A 82 0.09 5.42 -10.69
C LEU A 82 0.09 5.85 -12.16
N PRO A 83 -0.06 4.88 -13.11
CA PRO A 83 -0.22 5.16 -14.54
C PRO A 83 -1.67 5.58 -14.86
N ILE A 84 -2.11 6.72 -14.31
CA ILE A 84 -3.48 7.24 -14.43
C ILE A 84 -3.43 8.64 -15.05
N PHE A 85 -4.33 8.96 -15.99
CA PHE A 85 -4.56 10.33 -16.43
C PHE A 85 -5.31 11.10 -15.35
N GLU A 86 -4.70 12.18 -14.87
CA GLU A 86 -5.30 13.01 -13.83
C GLU A 86 -6.43 13.89 -14.37
N GLU A 87 -7.57 13.84 -13.70
CA GLU A 87 -8.76 14.67 -13.93
C GLU A 87 -9.22 15.40 -12.66
N SER A 88 -8.31 15.60 -11.68
CA SER A 88 -8.64 16.18 -10.38
C SER A 88 -9.07 17.64 -10.45
N GLY A 89 -8.58 18.38 -11.44
CA GLY A 89 -8.79 19.82 -11.59
C GLY A 89 -7.99 20.66 -10.58
N GLU A 90 -6.99 20.08 -9.92
CA GLU A 90 -6.11 20.80 -8.99
C GLU A 90 -5.17 21.76 -9.76
N VAL A 91 -4.90 22.92 -9.14
CA VAL A 91 -3.96 23.90 -9.73
C VAL A 91 -2.51 23.42 -9.77
N PHE A 92 -2.22 22.34 -9.09
CA PHE A 92 -0.92 21.64 -9.07
C PHE A 92 -1.04 20.22 -9.64
N ALA A 93 -2.04 19.96 -10.49
CA ALA A 93 -2.19 18.69 -11.16
C ALA A 93 -0.92 18.24 -11.88
N SER A 94 -0.83 16.95 -12.15
CA SER A 94 0.31 16.34 -12.84
C SER A 94 0.65 17.05 -14.16
N GLU A 95 1.93 17.35 -14.34
CA GLU A 95 2.49 17.87 -15.59
C GLU A 95 2.99 16.75 -16.51
N VAL A 96 2.84 15.47 -16.08
CA VAL A 96 3.27 14.28 -16.81
C VAL A 96 2.04 13.50 -17.26
N PRO A 97 1.67 13.55 -18.55
CA PRO A 97 0.48 12.88 -19.06
C PRO A 97 0.49 11.37 -18.75
N GLY A 98 -0.63 10.84 -18.27
CA GLY A 98 -0.77 9.42 -17.96
C GLY A 98 -0.13 8.97 -16.64
N ARG A 99 0.29 9.91 -15.77
CA ARG A 99 0.79 9.60 -14.44
C ARG A 99 0.15 10.52 -13.41
N MET A 100 -0.18 9.99 -12.23
CA MET A 100 -0.82 10.72 -11.14
C MET A 100 -0.49 10.11 -9.78
N HIS A 101 -0.28 10.95 -8.77
CA HIS A 101 -0.31 10.51 -7.37
C HIS A 101 -1.76 10.26 -6.90
N GLY A 102 -2.37 9.19 -7.43
CA GLY A 102 -3.76 8.83 -7.16
C GLY A 102 -3.98 8.08 -5.85
N CYS A 103 -2.91 7.64 -5.18
CA CYS A 103 -2.94 7.00 -3.87
C CYS A 103 -2.54 7.94 -2.72
N GLY A 104 -1.87 9.06 -3.05
CA GLY A 104 -1.47 10.06 -2.04
C GLY A 104 -0.03 9.91 -1.53
N HIS A 105 0.83 9.16 -2.21
CA HIS A 105 2.22 8.96 -1.81
C HIS A 105 3.06 10.26 -1.84
N ASP A 106 2.65 11.25 -2.60
CA ASP A 106 3.17 12.63 -2.53
C ASP A 106 2.94 13.27 -1.15
N MET A 107 1.81 12.97 -0.50
CA MET A 107 1.53 13.39 0.88
C MET A 107 2.34 12.59 1.88
N HIS A 108 2.46 11.27 1.70
CA HIS A 108 3.27 10.42 2.56
C HIS A 108 4.74 10.85 2.57
N THR A 109 5.33 11.06 1.39
CA THR A 109 6.69 11.60 1.25
C THR A 109 6.85 12.97 1.94
N ALA A 110 5.89 13.89 1.76
CA ALA A 110 5.94 15.21 2.38
C ALA A 110 5.82 15.13 3.91
N MET A 111 4.91 14.29 4.44
CA MET A 111 4.77 14.07 5.89
C MET A 111 6.04 13.48 6.49
N MET A 112 6.69 12.53 5.81
CA MET A 112 7.96 11.94 6.24
C MET A 112 9.09 12.96 6.25
N LEU A 113 9.19 13.85 5.26
CA LEU A 113 10.15 14.96 5.27
C LEU A 113 9.88 15.93 6.43
N GLY A 114 8.62 16.16 6.76
CA GLY A 114 8.24 16.95 7.93
C GLY A 114 8.64 16.29 9.24
N ALA A 115 8.38 15.00 9.38
CA ALA A 115 8.82 14.21 10.54
C ALA A 115 10.35 14.21 10.66
N ALA A 116 11.07 14.05 9.56
CA ALA A 116 12.51 14.17 9.52
C ALA A 116 12.99 15.53 10.06
N ARG A 117 12.34 16.62 9.65
CA ARG A 117 12.70 17.97 10.13
C ARG A 117 12.49 18.11 11.63
N LEU A 118 11.36 17.63 12.16
CA LEU A 118 11.05 17.65 13.59
C LEU A 118 12.05 16.80 14.40
N LEU A 119 12.26 15.56 13.97
CA LEU A 119 13.18 14.64 14.63
C LEU A 119 14.62 15.18 14.66
N LYS A 120 15.07 15.86 13.58
CA LYS A 120 16.39 16.48 13.55
C LYS A 120 16.52 17.64 14.51
N ALA A 121 15.47 18.46 14.65
CA ALA A 121 15.45 19.57 15.59
C ALA A 121 15.52 19.09 17.06
N HIS A 122 15.05 17.89 17.33
CA HIS A 122 15.02 17.26 18.66
C HIS A 122 15.94 16.04 18.78
N GLU A 123 16.93 15.92 17.90
CA GLU A 123 17.81 14.72 17.82
C GLU A 123 18.50 14.39 19.15
N ASP A 124 18.87 15.41 19.93
CA ASP A 124 19.52 15.21 21.24
C ASP A 124 18.57 14.66 22.34
N GLU A 125 17.25 14.72 22.10
CA GLU A 125 16.25 14.17 23.01
C GLU A 125 15.93 12.70 22.72
N LEU A 126 16.36 12.16 21.56
CA LEU A 126 16.08 10.78 21.15
C LEU A 126 16.83 9.75 21.99
N GLU A 127 16.14 8.80 22.55
CA GLU A 127 16.71 7.64 23.29
C GLU A 127 16.73 6.41 22.39
N GLY A 128 17.75 6.30 21.52
CA GLY A 128 17.85 5.29 20.47
C GLY A 128 17.89 5.92 19.08
N THR A 129 17.38 5.22 18.08
CA THR A 129 17.46 5.61 16.67
C THR A 129 16.11 5.61 15.99
N VAL A 130 15.83 6.62 15.18
CA VAL A 130 14.74 6.61 14.22
C VAL A 130 15.33 6.39 12.84
N LYS A 131 14.95 5.31 12.17
CA LYS A 131 15.29 5.04 10.78
C LYS A 131 14.16 5.55 9.89
N LEU A 132 14.47 6.47 9.00
CA LEU A 132 13.54 7.06 8.05
C LEU A 132 13.65 6.31 6.72
N GLU A 133 12.54 5.77 6.25
CA GLU A 133 12.44 5.04 4.99
C GLU A 133 11.60 5.83 4.00
N PHE A 134 12.15 6.06 2.81
CA PHE A 134 11.43 6.57 1.64
C PHE A 134 11.39 5.45 0.60
N GLN A 135 10.26 4.80 0.49
CA GLN A 135 10.08 3.56 -0.26
C GLN A 135 9.62 3.83 -1.69
N PRO A 136 10.22 3.20 -2.73
CA PRO A 136 9.72 3.17 -4.10
C PRO A 136 8.75 2.00 -4.31
N ALA A 137 8.06 1.97 -5.45
CA ALA A 137 7.43 0.79 -6.05
C ALA A 137 6.42 0.05 -5.15
N GLU A 138 5.68 0.79 -4.29
CA GLU A 138 4.59 0.23 -3.48
C GLU A 138 3.48 -0.31 -4.38
N GLU A 139 3.05 0.45 -5.39
CA GLU A 139 1.92 0.16 -6.28
C GLU A 139 2.08 -1.11 -7.14
N ILE A 140 3.29 -1.66 -7.17
CA ILE A 140 3.60 -2.94 -7.82
C ILE A 140 4.08 -4.02 -6.83
N PHE A 141 3.97 -3.76 -5.51
CA PHE A 141 4.35 -4.66 -4.41
C PHE A 141 5.80 -5.16 -4.46
N GLN A 142 6.73 -4.34 -4.95
CA GLN A 142 8.15 -4.71 -5.10
C GLN A 142 9.09 -3.83 -4.28
N GLY A 143 8.63 -2.71 -3.75
CA GLY A 143 9.47 -1.75 -3.03
C GLY A 143 9.98 -2.29 -1.71
N SER A 144 9.06 -2.72 -0.86
CA SER A 144 9.39 -3.29 0.45
C SER A 144 10.24 -4.57 0.35
N PRO A 145 9.93 -5.55 -0.52
CA PRO A 145 10.79 -6.72 -0.73
C PRO A 145 12.20 -6.37 -1.22
N ASP A 146 12.33 -5.40 -2.14
CA ASP A 146 13.64 -4.95 -2.63
C ASP A 146 14.47 -4.32 -1.50
N MET A 147 13.88 -3.45 -0.69
CA MET A 147 14.57 -2.79 0.42
C MET A 147 14.92 -3.78 1.55
N LEU A 148 14.05 -4.74 1.87
CA LEU A 148 14.32 -5.82 2.82
C LEU A 148 15.51 -6.67 2.39
N ALA A 149 15.58 -7.06 1.11
CA ALA A 149 16.70 -7.80 0.53
C ALA A 149 18.03 -7.02 0.57
N HIS A 150 17.97 -5.69 0.75
CA HIS A 150 19.13 -4.81 0.84
C HIS A 150 19.37 -4.25 2.26
N GLY A 151 18.85 -4.93 3.29
CA GLY A 151 19.17 -4.63 4.68
C GLY A 151 18.34 -3.51 5.31
N LEU A 152 17.11 -3.28 4.87
CA LEU A 152 16.20 -2.29 5.48
C LEU A 152 16.12 -2.41 7.00
N LEU A 153 16.03 -3.63 7.53
CA LEU A 153 15.88 -3.89 8.96
C LEU A 153 17.22 -4.03 9.69
N GLU A 154 18.35 -3.87 9.00
CA GLU A 154 19.69 -4.04 9.55
C GLU A 154 20.45 -2.71 9.67
N ALA A 155 21.49 -2.68 10.48
CA ALA A 155 22.47 -1.60 10.60
C ALA A 155 21.90 -0.16 10.73
N PRO A 156 21.15 0.22 11.78
CA PRO A 156 20.88 -0.56 12.98
C PRO A 156 19.70 -1.52 12.78
N HIS A 157 19.65 -2.58 13.61
CA HIS A 157 18.51 -3.49 13.66
C HIS A 157 17.23 -2.74 14.05
N VAL A 158 16.14 -3.01 13.37
CA VAL A 158 14.83 -2.37 13.60
C VAL A 158 14.02 -3.22 14.59
N ASP A 159 13.51 -2.58 15.64
CA ASP A 159 12.72 -3.23 16.69
C ASP A 159 11.20 -3.02 16.52
N ALA A 160 10.79 -1.96 15.82
CA ALA A 160 9.38 -1.67 15.51
C ALA A 160 9.28 -0.79 14.26
N ALA A 161 8.11 -0.79 13.62
CA ALA A 161 7.88 -0.03 12.41
C ALA A 161 6.52 0.69 12.40
N VAL A 162 6.47 1.88 11.79
CA VAL A 162 5.26 2.71 11.67
C VAL A 162 5.15 3.22 10.24
N MET A 163 3.97 3.10 9.66
CA MET A 163 3.62 3.77 8.41
C MET A 163 2.34 4.60 8.57
N PHE A 164 2.15 5.57 7.70
CA PHE A 164 0.89 6.26 7.49
C PHE A 164 0.40 6.05 6.07
N HIS A 165 -0.93 5.93 5.93
CA HIS A 165 -1.61 6.07 4.66
C HIS A 165 -2.67 7.17 4.75
N VAL A 166 -2.78 8.02 3.74
CA VAL A 166 -3.83 9.04 3.67
C VAL A 166 -5.13 8.43 3.16
N LEU A 167 -6.26 8.93 3.66
CA LEU A 167 -7.60 8.52 3.22
C LEU A 167 -8.30 9.71 2.56
N GLY A 168 -8.71 9.55 1.31
CA GLY A 168 -9.50 10.52 0.57
C GLY A 168 -10.88 10.01 0.20
N GLY A 169 -11.84 10.93 0.02
CA GLY A 169 -13.20 10.61 -0.43
C GLY A 169 -14.12 10.01 0.62
N MET A 170 -13.65 9.78 1.83
CA MET A 170 -14.43 9.21 2.93
C MET A 170 -15.07 10.31 3.80
N PRO A 171 -16.27 10.07 4.36
CA PRO A 171 -16.96 11.05 5.22
C PRO A 171 -16.39 11.04 6.65
N LEU A 172 -15.08 11.28 6.76
CA LEU A 172 -14.35 11.38 8.02
C LEU A 172 -14.04 12.85 8.34
N PRO A 173 -13.90 13.21 9.61
CA PRO A 173 -13.41 14.53 10.00
C PRO A 173 -12.02 14.79 9.42
N LEU A 174 -11.82 15.98 8.84
CA LEU A 174 -10.56 16.36 8.22
C LEU A 174 -9.41 16.38 9.24
N GLY A 175 -8.33 15.67 8.94
CA GLY A 175 -7.15 15.59 9.80
C GLY A 175 -7.32 14.71 11.03
N GLU A 176 -8.33 13.85 11.06
CA GLU A 176 -8.44 12.79 12.05
C GLU A 176 -7.44 11.69 11.76
N VAL A 177 -6.78 11.21 12.81
CA VAL A 177 -5.85 10.08 12.73
C VAL A 177 -6.58 8.82 13.17
N LEU A 178 -6.57 7.79 12.33
CA LEU A 178 -7.18 6.51 12.65
C LEU A 178 -6.09 5.50 12.98
N VAL A 179 -6.27 4.79 14.08
CA VAL A 179 -5.37 3.74 14.57
C VAL A 179 -6.10 2.40 14.48
N PRO A 180 -5.60 1.44 13.69
CA PRO A 180 -6.21 0.11 13.61
C PRO A 180 -5.97 -0.65 14.92
N GLY A 181 -6.88 -1.54 15.29
CA GLY A 181 -6.63 -2.53 16.33
C GLY A 181 -5.55 -3.55 15.92
N GLY A 182 -5.06 -4.32 16.88
CA GLY A 182 -4.14 -5.43 16.60
C GLY A 182 -4.76 -6.51 15.71
N GLY A 183 -3.92 -7.23 14.99
CA GLY A 183 -4.31 -8.27 14.04
C GLY A 183 -4.23 -7.83 12.59
N ILE A 184 -5.02 -8.42 11.71
CA ILE A 184 -4.93 -8.14 10.27
C ILE A 184 -5.66 -6.82 9.95
N SER A 185 -4.97 -5.86 9.36
CA SER A 185 -5.54 -4.57 8.96
C SER A 185 -5.89 -4.50 7.47
N MET A 186 -5.14 -5.17 6.59
CA MET A 186 -5.35 -5.20 5.14
C MET A 186 -5.19 -6.62 4.59
N ALA A 187 -5.90 -6.92 3.51
CA ALA A 187 -5.85 -8.23 2.85
C ALA A 187 -4.53 -8.42 2.07
N SER A 188 -4.16 -9.69 1.85
CA SER A 188 -3.14 -10.07 0.87
C SER A 188 -3.61 -9.75 -0.55
N CYS A 189 -2.67 -9.72 -1.50
CA CYS A 189 -2.99 -9.61 -2.92
C CYS A 189 -2.06 -10.49 -3.75
N GLU A 190 -2.68 -11.24 -4.68
CA GLU A 190 -1.96 -11.95 -5.73
C GLU A 190 -2.80 -11.87 -7.01
N GLN A 191 -2.19 -11.61 -8.15
CA GLN A 191 -2.89 -11.62 -9.43
C GLN A 191 -2.74 -13.00 -10.06
N TYR A 192 -3.73 -13.38 -10.86
CA TYR A 192 -3.66 -14.59 -11.65
C TYR A 192 -3.96 -14.33 -13.12
N HIS A 193 -3.42 -15.20 -13.98
CA HIS A 193 -3.70 -15.24 -15.41
C HIS A 193 -3.93 -16.70 -15.82
N ILE A 194 -5.08 -16.96 -16.43
CA ILE A 194 -5.45 -18.27 -16.99
C ILE A 194 -5.53 -18.12 -18.50
N VAL A 195 -4.79 -18.97 -19.22
CA VAL A 195 -4.86 -19.11 -20.68
C VAL A 195 -5.42 -20.47 -21.02
N VAL A 196 -6.55 -20.48 -21.72
CA VAL A 196 -7.19 -21.69 -22.23
C VAL A 196 -6.87 -21.86 -23.70
N HIS A 197 -6.23 -22.96 -24.06
CA HIS A 197 -5.83 -23.28 -25.42
C HIS A 197 -6.79 -24.29 -26.05
N GLY A 198 -7.33 -23.93 -27.20
CA GLY A 198 -8.19 -24.73 -28.05
C GLY A 198 -7.58 -24.93 -29.45
N LYS A 199 -8.44 -24.95 -30.45
CA LYS A 199 -8.09 -24.99 -31.86
C LYS A 199 -9.10 -24.16 -32.62
N GLY A 200 -8.64 -23.02 -33.13
CA GLY A 200 -9.49 -22.08 -33.87
C GLY A 200 -9.89 -22.60 -35.26
N GLY A 201 -10.88 -21.90 -35.84
CA GLY A 201 -11.32 -22.19 -37.17
C GLY A 201 -12.63 -21.50 -37.54
N HIS A 202 -13.24 -21.94 -38.63
CA HIS A 202 -14.46 -21.34 -39.19
C HIS A 202 -15.68 -21.64 -38.29
N GLY A 203 -16.39 -20.62 -37.82
CA GLY A 203 -17.49 -20.75 -36.87
C GLY A 203 -18.66 -21.61 -37.37
N SER A 204 -18.81 -21.84 -38.69
CA SER A 204 -19.82 -22.77 -39.25
C SER A 204 -19.36 -24.20 -39.37
N MET A 205 -18.10 -24.52 -39.02
CA MET A 205 -17.50 -25.85 -39.04
C MET A 205 -16.90 -26.21 -37.67
N PRO A 206 -17.68 -26.13 -36.57
CA PRO A 206 -17.18 -26.32 -35.22
C PRO A 206 -16.63 -27.71 -34.95
N GLU A 207 -17.05 -28.71 -35.71
CA GLU A 207 -16.55 -30.09 -35.61
C GLU A 207 -15.05 -30.21 -35.93
N ASN A 208 -14.48 -29.24 -36.64
CA ASN A 208 -13.04 -29.17 -36.98
C ASN A 208 -12.22 -28.36 -35.96
N CYS A 209 -12.90 -27.77 -34.96
CA CYS A 209 -12.34 -26.86 -33.96
C CYS A 209 -12.36 -27.47 -32.56
N ILE A 210 -11.73 -26.79 -31.63
CA ILE A 210 -11.84 -26.99 -30.18
C ILE A 210 -12.05 -25.60 -29.61
N ASP A 211 -13.25 -25.33 -29.09
CA ASP A 211 -13.65 -23.99 -28.68
C ASP A 211 -13.12 -23.64 -27.27
N PRO A 212 -12.14 -22.74 -27.14
CA PRO A 212 -11.65 -22.33 -25.84
C PRO A 212 -12.58 -21.35 -25.12
N ILE A 213 -13.49 -20.65 -25.81
CA ILE A 213 -14.44 -19.72 -25.20
C ILE A 213 -15.41 -20.50 -24.29
N THR A 214 -15.98 -21.59 -24.82
CA THR A 214 -16.87 -22.43 -24.04
C THR A 214 -16.16 -23.04 -22.81
N ALA A 215 -14.93 -23.55 -23.00
CA ALA A 215 -14.14 -24.10 -21.90
C ALA A 215 -13.83 -23.02 -20.82
N ALA A 216 -13.39 -21.83 -21.23
CA ALA A 216 -13.07 -20.72 -20.33
C ALA A 216 -14.30 -20.23 -19.55
N ALA A 217 -15.48 -20.15 -20.19
CA ALA A 217 -16.73 -19.80 -19.52
C ALA A 217 -17.09 -20.81 -18.41
N HIS A 218 -16.93 -22.11 -18.67
CA HIS A 218 -17.15 -23.16 -17.67
C HIS A 218 -16.10 -23.13 -16.56
N ILE A 219 -14.83 -22.85 -16.87
CA ILE A 219 -13.78 -22.64 -15.86
C ILE A 219 -14.18 -21.49 -14.95
N HIS A 220 -14.56 -20.33 -15.49
CA HIS A 220 -14.95 -19.16 -14.69
C HIS A 220 -16.10 -19.48 -13.72
N ILE A 221 -17.11 -20.23 -14.16
CA ILE A 221 -18.21 -20.67 -13.30
C ILE A 221 -17.71 -21.64 -12.23
N ALA A 222 -16.89 -22.62 -12.61
CA ALA A 222 -16.41 -23.65 -11.70
C ALA A 222 -15.46 -23.07 -10.61
N LEU A 223 -14.71 -22.03 -10.90
CA LEU A 223 -13.86 -21.35 -9.91
C LEU A 223 -14.67 -20.78 -8.73
N GLN A 224 -15.97 -20.51 -8.89
CA GLN A 224 -16.81 -20.04 -7.79
C GLN A 224 -17.02 -21.11 -6.70
N GLU A 225 -16.80 -22.38 -7.02
CA GLU A 225 -16.86 -23.51 -6.07
C GLU A 225 -15.88 -23.34 -4.93
N ILE A 226 -14.68 -22.80 -5.21
CA ILE A 226 -13.61 -22.59 -4.21
C ILE A 226 -14.13 -21.76 -3.03
N ASN A 227 -14.66 -20.58 -3.30
CA ASN A 227 -15.19 -19.71 -2.26
C ASN A 227 -16.46 -20.25 -1.61
N ALA A 228 -17.29 -20.95 -2.41
CA ALA A 228 -18.60 -21.39 -1.95
C ALA A 228 -18.56 -22.69 -1.13
N ARG A 229 -17.55 -23.56 -1.31
CA ARG A 229 -17.57 -24.92 -0.77
C ARG A 229 -16.24 -25.39 -0.19
N GLU A 230 -15.11 -24.78 -0.52
CA GLU A 230 -13.79 -25.30 -0.16
C GLU A 230 -13.09 -24.44 0.90
N LEU A 231 -13.32 -23.12 0.92
CA LEU A 231 -12.86 -22.27 2.02
C LEU A 231 -13.70 -22.50 3.27
N SER A 232 -13.06 -22.48 4.43
CA SER A 232 -13.73 -22.48 5.72
C SER A 232 -14.62 -21.24 5.87
N GLN A 233 -15.76 -21.37 6.55
CA GLN A 233 -16.64 -20.24 6.86
C GLN A 233 -15.94 -19.14 7.70
N ASN A 234 -14.84 -19.45 8.35
CA ASN A 234 -14.05 -18.51 9.16
C ASN A 234 -12.94 -17.85 8.34
N ASP A 235 -12.67 -18.33 7.13
CA ASP A 235 -11.62 -17.82 6.27
C ASP A 235 -12.20 -16.77 5.32
N PHE A 236 -11.49 -15.65 5.20
CA PHE A 236 -11.82 -14.66 4.20
C PHE A 236 -11.02 -14.95 2.92
N GLY A 237 -11.73 -15.08 1.81
CA GLY A 237 -11.14 -15.24 0.49
C GLY A 237 -12.00 -14.53 -0.57
N VAL A 238 -11.35 -13.72 -1.40
CA VAL A 238 -11.98 -13.11 -2.57
C VAL A 238 -11.23 -13.55 -3.81
N LEU A 239 -11.96 -14.16 -4.73
CA LEU A 239 -11.49 -14.55 -6.06
C LEU A 239 -12.27 -13.76 -7.10
N THR A 240 -11.62 -12.81 -7.77
CA THR A 240 -12.26 -11.94 -8.76
C THR A 240 -11.62 -12.13 -10.12
N THR A 241 -12.44 -12.39 -11.17
CA THR A 241 -12.02 -12.23 -12.56
C THR A 241 -12.37 -10.83 -13.02
N GLY A 242 -11.34 -9.98 -13.20
CA GLY A 242 -11.50 -8.58 -13.63
C GLY A 242 -11.49 -8.39 -15.15
N ARG A 243 -10.89 -9.35 -15.88
CA ARG A 243 -10.83 -9.32 -17.34
C ARG A 243 -11.03 -10.73 -17.90
N PHE A 244 -11.87 -10.82 -18.92
CA PHE A 244 -12.13 -12.02 -19.71
C PHE A 244 -12.09 -11.64 -21.17
N ALA A 245 -11.23 -12.25 -21.99
CA ALA A 245 -11.02 -11.89 -23.37
C ALA A 245 -10.85 -13.11 -24.27
N ALA A 246 -11.51 -13.14 -25.42
CA ALA A 246 -11.35 -14.16 -26.44
C ALA A 246 -11.89 -13.69 -27.79
N GLY A 247 -11.27 -14.16 -28.87
CA GLY A 247 -11.73 -13.94 -30.24
C GLY A 247 -11.70 -12.47 -30.69
N ALA A 248 -11.67 -12.26 -32.01
CA ALA A 248 -11.66 -10.93 -32.63
C ALA A 248 -12.83 -10.77 -33.64
N ALA A 249 -13.44 -11.86 -34.10
CA ALA A 249 -14.50 -11.84 -35.11
C ALA A 249 -15.60 -12.86 -34.77
N SER A 250 -16.84 -12.49 -35.04
CA SER A 250 -18.03 -13.26 -34.66
C SER A 250 -18.19 -14.62 -35.38
N ASN A 251 -17.53 -14.79 -36.52
CA ASN A 251 -17.58 -15.99 -37.35
C ASN A 251 -16.30 -16.86 -37.29
N VAL A 252 -15.42 -16.58 -36.32
CA VAL A 252 -14.15 -17.30 -36.11
C VAL A 252 -14.05 -17.80 -34.68
N ILE A 253 -13.87 -19.10 -34.51
CA ILE A 253 -13.49 -19.68 -33.21
C ILE A 253 -12.00 -19.38 -33.00
N PRO A 254 -11.60 -18.77 -31.89
CA PRO A 254 -10.20 -18.41 -31.64
C PRO A 254 -9.38 -19.64 -31.17
N ASP A 255 -8.05 -19.50 -31.18
CA ASP A 255 -7.14 -20.52 -30.63
C ASP A 255 -7.05 -20.44 -29.11
N THR A 256 -7.31 -19.25 -28.49
CA THR A 256 -7.19 -19.05 -27.05
C THR A 256 -8.33 -18.22 -26.47
N ALA A 257 -8.58 -18.41 -25.19
CA ALA A 257 -9.38 -17.55 -24.33
C ALA A 257 -8.62 -17.30 -23.02
N GLU A 258 -8.72 -16.09 -22.49
CA GLU A 258 -7.87 -15.64 -21.38
C GLU A 258 -8.68 -14.96 -20.29
N MET A 259 -8.26 -15.16 -19.03
CA MET A 259 -8.83 -14.54 -17.84
C MET A 259 -7.75 -14.00 -16.95
N TRP A 260 -7.94 -12.77 -16.43
CA TRP A 260 -7.07 -12.13 -15.42
C TRP A 260 -7.91 -11.75 -14.23
N GLY A 261 -7.32 -11.89 -13.05
CA GLY A 261 -8.00 -11.52 -11.83
C GLY A 261 -7.09 -11.41 -10.62
N THR A 262 -7.70 -11.32 -9.45
CA THR A 262 -7.00 -11.19 -8.17
C THR A 262 -7.52 -12.18 -7.15
N ILE A 263 -6.62 -12.61 -6.28
CA ILE A 263 -6.89 -13.38 -5.07
C ILE A 263 -6.56 -12.47 -3.88
N ARG A 264 -7.48 -12.40 -2.89
CA ARG A 264 -7.24 -11.70 -1.63
C ARG A 264 -7.63 -12.58 -0.47
N THR A 265 -6.80 -12.63 0.56
CA THR A 265 -7.06 -13.38 1.80
C THR A 265 -6.64 -12.55 3.00
N THR A 266 -7.11 -12.95 4.19
CA THR A 266 -6.71 -12.36 5.46
C THR A 266 -6.09 -13.42 6.37
N ASP A 267 -5.25 -14.26 5.79
CA ASP A 267 -4.56 -15.36 6.44
C ASP A 267 -3.06 -15.07 6.48
N PRO A 268 -2.45 -14.76 7.65
CA PRO A 268 -1.04 -14.44 7.76
C PRO A 268 -0.10 -15.59 7.33
N GLU A 269 -0.57 -16.84 7.46
CA GLU A 269 0.17 -18.02 7.04
C GLU A 269 -0.05 -18.39 5.57
N ASN A 270 -0.92 -17.64 4.89
CA ASN A 270 -1.29 -17.82 3.48
C ASN A 270 -1.78 -19.24 3.11
N LYS A 271 -2.36 -19.98 4.05
CA LYS A 271 -2.93 -21.31 3.81
C LYS A 271 -4.12 -21.25 2.86
N SER A 272 -5.01 -20.28 3.11
CA SER A 272 -6.20 -20.05 2.27
C SER A 272 -5.80 -19.64 0.84
N GLY A 273 -4.80 -18.78 0.68
CA GLY A 273 -4.26 -18.40 -0.63
C GLY A 273 -3.63 -19.57 -1.37
N ALA A 274 -2.85 -20.40 -0.67
CA ALA A 274 -2.26 -21.62 -1.23
C ALA A 274 -3.33 -22.61 -1.70
N LEU A 275 -4.38 -22.83 -0.90
CA LEU A 275 -5.52 -23.66 -1.28
C LEU A 275 -6.23 -23.13 -2.53
N ILE A 276 -6.52 -21.81 -2.56
CA ILE A 276 -7.17 -21.20 -3.73
C ILE A 276 -6.34 -21.44 -5.00
N LYS A 277 -5.02 -21.19 -4.97
CA LYS A 277 -4.13 -21.38 -6.13
C LYS A 277 -4.09 -22.83 -6.60
N GLN A 278 -3.96 -23.77 -5.67
CA GLN A 278 -3.99 -25.20 -5.98
C GLN A 278 -5.30 -25.56 -6.68
N ARG A 279 -6.44 -25.18 -6.09
CA ARG A 279 -7.76 -25.54 -6.61
C ARG A 279 -8.07 -24.86 -7.94
N MET A 280 -7.65 -23.60 -8.11
CA MET A 280 -7.75 -22.90 -9.40
C MET A 280 -7.05 -23.67 -10.51
N THR A 281 -5.84 -24.15 -10.25
CA THR A 281 -5.06 -24.92 -11.22
C THR A 281 -5.75 -26.23 -11.56
N GLU A 282 -6.18 -26.99 -10.54
CA GLU A 282 -6.85 -28.27 -10.71
C GLU A 282 -8.19 -28.11 -11.47
N ILE A 283 -9.01 -27.14 -11.10
CA ILE A 283 -10.30 -26.86 -11.74
C ILE A 283 -10.08 -26.42 -13.19
N ALA A 284 -9.15 -25.47 -13.44
CA ALA A 284 -8.89 -24.98 -14.78
C ALA A 284 -8.46 -26.11 -15.71
N GLN A 285 -7.51 -26.94 -15.29
CA GLN A 285 -7.01 -28.07 -16.07
C GLN A 285 -8.06 -29.16 -16.26
N GLY A 286 -8.80 -29.52 -15.21
CA GLY A 286 -9.85 -30.55 -15.26
C GLY A 286 -11.02 -30.16 -16.19
N VAL A 287 -11.48 -28.91 -16.08
CA VAL A 287 -12.57 -28.39 -16.93
C VAL A 287 -12.07 -28.25 -18.38
N ALA A 288 -10.88 -27.68 -18.62
CA ALA A 288 -10.32 -27.58 -19.96
C ALA A 288 -10.25 -28.95 -20.65
N ALA A 289 -9.75 -29.97 -19.96
CA ALA A 289 -9.67 -31.34 -20.47
C ALA A 289 -11.04 -31.91 -20.87
N ALA A 290 -12.09 -31.64 -20.09
CA ALA A 290 -13.46 -32.06 -20.43
C ALA A 290 -13.95 -31.49 -21.77
N PHE A 291 -13.43 -30.31 -22.17
CA PHE A 291 -13.72 -29.66 -23.45
C PHE A 291 -12.63 -29.89 -24.52
N ARG A 292 -11.72 -30.83 -24.31
CA ARG A 292 -10.57 -31.13 -25.20
C ARG A 292 -9.56 -29.98 -25.31
N CYS A 293 -9.64 -28.96 -24.45
CA CYS A 293 -8.70 -27.86 -24.30
C CYS A 293 -7.59 -28.21 -23.31
N THR A 294 -6.57 -27.35 -23.24
CA THR A 294 -5.62 -27.29 -22.13
C THR A 294 -5.71 -25.92 -21.45
N ALA A 295 -5.30 -25.85 -20.20
CA ALA A 295 -5.24 -24.58 -19.46
C ALA A 295 -3.89 -24.40 -18.76
N GLU A 296 -3.33 -23.20 -18.90
CA GLU A 296 -2.17 -22.72 -18.14
C GLU A 296 -2.64 -21.70 -17.10
N VAL A 297 -2.15 -21.84 -15.87
CA VAL A 297 -2.46 -20.92 -14.76
C VAL A 297 -1.16 -20.37 -14.22
N THR A 298 -1.03 -19.06 -14.22
CA THR A 298 0.14 -18.36 -13.66
C THR A 298 -0.30 -17.36 -12.61
N PHE A 299 0.58 -17.10 -11.64
CA PHE A 299 0.35 -16.16 -10.55
C PHE A 299 1.47 -15.12 -10.53
N SER A 300 1.13 -13.87 -10.12
CA SER A 300 2.11 -12.80 -9.91
C SER A 300 2.88 -13.01 -8.60
N ASP A 301 3.75 -12.05 -8.29
CA ASP A 301 4.33 -11.92 -6.97
C ASP A 301 3.22 -11.73 -5.92
N PHE A 302 3.37 -12.42 -4.80
CA PHE A 302 2.43 -12.38 -3.68
C PHE A 302 2.76 -11.21 -2.75
N CYS A 303 1.75 -10.42 -2.39
CA CYS A 303 1.81 -9.45 -1.31
C CYS A 303 1.06 -10.02 -0.10
N PRO A 304 1.70 -10.21 1.08
CA PRO A 304 1.03 -10.77 2.26
C PRO A 304 -0.03 -9.81 2.84
N CYS A 305 -0.85 -10.31 3.75
CA CYS A 305 -1.74 -9.45 4.50
C CYS A 305 -0.96 -8.62 5.53
N MET A 306 -1.40 -7.37 5.76
CA MET A 306 -0.79 -6.47 6.73
C MET A 306 -1.17 -6.87 8.15
N VAL A 307 -0.18 -7.18 8.98
CA VAL A 307 -0.36 -7.54 10.38
C VAL A 307 0.02 -6.36 11.29
N VAL A 308 -0.90 -5.94 12.14
CA VAL A 308 -0.69 -4.86 13.11
C VAL A 308 -0.40 -5.46 14.48
N ASP A 309 0.70 -5.04 15.10
CA ASP A 309 1.02 -5.41 16.47
C ASP A 309 0.07 -4.71 17.46
N GLU A 310 -0.57 -5.49 18.34
CA GLU A 310 -1.57 -4.99 19.27
C GLU A 310 -0.98 -4.03 20.32
N THR A 311 0.22 -4.30 20.78
CA THR A 311 0.88 -3.47 21.81
C THR A 311 1.30 -2.14 21.21
N LEU A 312 1.99 -2.17 20.07
CA LEU A 312 2.41 -0.95 19.36
C LEU A 312 1.21 -0.10 18.93
N SER A 313 0.10 -0.74 18.51
CA SER A 313 -1.13 -0.04 18.18
C SER A 313 -1.74 0.69 19.39
N LYS A 314 -1.81 0.03 20.55
CA LYS A 314 -2.28 0.66 21.79
C LYS A 314 -1.38 1.81 22.24
N ASP A 315 -0.07 1.63 22.15
CA ASP A 315 0.90 2.67 22.47
C ASP A 315 0.72 3.87 21.55
N ALA A 316 0.66 3.65 20.22
CA ALA A 316 0.44 4.69 19.24
C ALA A 316 -0.89 5.44 19.47
N PHE A 317 -1.98 4.72 19.76
CA PHE A 317 -3.27 5.34 20.10
C PHE A 317 -3.17 6.22 21.35
N GLY A 318 -2.47 5.75 22.39
CA GLY A 318 -2.24 6.50 23.63
C GLY A 318 -1.44 7.79 23.38
N TYR A 319 -0.32 7.68 22.66
CA TYR A 319 0.53 8.84 22.32
C TYR A 319 -0.18 9.86 21.44
N LEU A 320 -0.90 9.38 20.43
CA LEU A 320 -1.65 10.27 19.54
C LEU A 320 -2.83 10.93 20.23
N SER A 321 -3.52 10.24 21.14
CA SER A 321 -4.59 10.82 21.97
C SER A 321 -4.07 11.89 22.92
N GLU A 322 -2.85 11.75 23.44
CA GLU A 322 -2.18 12.79 24.23
C GLU A 322 -1.91 14.06 23.38
N MET A 323 -1.51 13.89 22.12
CA MET A 323 -1.15 15.00 21.24
C MET A 323 -2.35 15.66 20.55
N LEU A 324 -3.30 14.87 20.07
CA LEU A 324 -4.41 15.32 19.21
C LEU A 324 -5.77 15.31 19.91
N GLY A 325 -5.85 14.81 21.13
CA GLY A 325 -7.11 14.73 21.89
C GLY A 325 -8.17 13.90 21.14
N GLN A 326 -9.30 14.53 20.84
CA GLN A 326 -10.39 13.89 20.09
C GLN A 326 -10.14 13.77 18.57
N GLY A 327 -8.98 14.21 18.08
CA GLY A 327 -8.57 14.05 16.68
C GLY A 327 -7.99 12.66 16.37
N VAL A 328 -8.18 11.68 17.25
CA VAL A 328 -7.74 10.28 17.09
C VAL A 328 -8.93 9.35 17.25
N MET A 329 -9.05 8.39 16.36
CA MET A 329 -10.13 7.40 16.35
C MET A 329 -9.57 5.98 16.32
N ASP A 330 -10.14 5.09 17.12
CA ASP A 330 -9.94 3.65 16.97
C ASP A 330 -10.70 3.17 15.72
N MET A 331 -9.94 2.70 14.72
CA MET A 331 -10.48 2.25 13.44
C MET A 331 -11.42 1.05 13.60
N THR A 332 -11.29 0.26 14.67
CA THR A 332 -12.20 -0.87 14.93
C THR A 332 -13.65 -0.41 15.13
N SER A 333 -13.85 0.82 15.60
CA SER A 333 -15.18 1.42 15.74
C SER A 333 -15.89 1.65 14.40
N LEU A 334 -15.13 1.83 13.30
CA LEU A 334 -15.64 2.02 11.94
C LEU A 334 -15.81 0.70 11.20
N THR A 335 -14.84 -0.20 11.34
CA THR A 335 -14.76 -1.44 10.56
C THR A 335 -15.42 -2.62 11.25
N GLY A 336 -15.77 -2.51 12.54
CA GLY A 336 -16.20 -3.63 13.37
C GLY A 336 -15.09 -4.67 13.56
N GLY A 337 -13.84 -4.24 13.51
CA GLY A 337 -12.65 -5.10 13.60
C GLY A 337 -12.36 -5.91 12.33
N LYS A 338 -13.04 -5.60 11.21
CA LYS A 338 -12.78 -6.28 9.93
C LYS A 338 -11.64 -5.60 9.19
N PRO A 339 -10.73 -6.38 8.57
CA PRO A 339 -9.66 -5.84 7.76
C PRO A 339 -10.18 -5.11 6.52
N GLY A 340 -9.43 -4.12 6.04
CA GLY A 340 -9.67 -3.47 4.76
C GLY A 340 -9.40 -4.41 3.58
N GLY A 341 -10.12 -4.19 2.46
CA GLY A 341 -9.92 -4.96 1.23
C GLY A 341 -8.71 -4.51 0.39
N GLY A 342 -8.06 -3.39 0.74
CA GLY A 342 -6.80 -2.94 0.14
C GLY A 342 -5.63 -3.86 0.51
N SER A 343 -4.52 -3.69 -0.21
CA SER A 343 -3.25 -4.36 0.08
C SER A 343 -2.13 -3.32 0.06
N GLU A 344 -1.05 -3.60 0.76
CA GLU A 344 0.06 -2.68 1.00
C GLU A 344 1.34 -3.50 1.19
N ASP A 345 2.41 -3.20 0.44
CA ASP A 345 3.61 -4.04 0.46
C ASP A 345 4.48 -3.85 1.72
N PHE A 346 4.23 -2.81 2.53
CA PHE A 346 4.81 -2.73 3.88
C PHE A 346 4.36 -3.89 4.78
N ALA A 347 3.39 -4.66 4.33
CA ALA A 347 3.03 -5.93 4.92
C ALA A 347 4.21 -6.88 5.07
N PHE A 348 5.18 -6.88 4.14
CA PHE A 348 6.41 -7.69 4.28
C PHE A 348 7.21 -7.30 5.53
N VAL A 349 7.31 -6.01 5.84
CA VAL A 349 7.95 -5.54 7.09
C VAL A 349 7.14 -5.97 8.31
N SER A 350 5.80 -5.94 8.22
CA SER A 350 4.92 -6.32 9.33
C SER A 350 5.00 -7.79 9.73
N HIS A 351 5.53 -8.64 8.87
CA HIS A 351 5.81 -10.06 9.18
C HIS A 351 7.19 -10.28 9.83
N GLU A 352 8.06 -9.27 9.79
CA GLU A 352 9.42 -9.34 10.34
C GLU A 352 9.55 -8.65 11.70
N VAL A 353 8.86 -7.50 11.90
CA VAL A 353 8.94 -6.70 13.12
C VAL A 353 7.56 -6.19 13.55
N PRO A 354 7.33 -5.93 14.84
CA PRO A 354 6.12 -5.27 15.33
C PRO A 354 5.82 -4.00 14.55
N THR A 355 4.65 -3.92 13.93
CA THR A 355 4.31 -2.85 12.98
C THR A 355 2.92 -2.28 13.26
N VAL A 356 2.75 -0.97 13.06
CA VAL A 356 1.44 -0.31 13.02
C VAL A 356 1.28 0.52 11.76
N SER A 357 0.14 0.33 11.08
CA SER A 357 -0.30 1.15 9.93
C SER A 357 -1.31 2.18 10.42
N LEU A 358 -0.94 3.45 10.43
CA LEU A 358 -1.80 4.55 10.81
C LEU A 358 -2.45 5.17 9.57
N PHE A 359 -3.61 5.83 9.75
CA PHE A 359 -4.28 6.49 8.63
C PHE A 359 -4.59 7.95 8.98
N LEU A 360 -4.51 8.83 7.97
CA LEU A 360 -4.86 10.24 8.11
C LEU A 360 -6.02 10.60 7.17
N ALA A 361 -7.12 11.08 7.71
CA ALA A 361 -8.26 11.56 6.93
C ALA A 361 -7.91 12.88 6.21
N CYS A 362 -7.79 12.84 4.89
CA CYS A 362 -7.34 13.94 4.05
C CYS A 362 -8.46 14.49 3.14
N GLY A 363 -9.67 14.58 3.68
CA GLY A 363 -10.81 15.18 3.01
C GLY A 363 -11.84 14.17 2.51
N GLY A 364 -13.09 14.57 2.65
CA GLY A 364 -14.27 13.84 2.22
C GLY A 364 -15.22 14.71 1.41
N PRO A 365 -16.47 14.27 1.20
CA PRO A 365 -17.46 15.01 0.43
C PRO A 365 -17.69 16.46 0.91
N ALA A 366 -17.54 16.72 2.21
CA ALA A 366 -17.68 18.05 2.80
C ALA A 366 -16.59 19.04 2.33
N GLN A 367 -15.38 18.54 2.04
CA GLN A 367 -14.26 19.32 1.49
C GLN A 367 -14.22 19.27 -0.06
N GLY A 368 -15.23 18.69 -0.70
CA GLY A 368 -15.25 18.51 -2.17
C GLY A 368 -14.41 17.32 -2.66
N CYS A 369 -13.82 16.54 -1.76
CA CYS A 369 -13.10 15.30 -2.07
C CYS A 369 -14.10 14.15 -2.11
N ARG A 370 -14.59 13.81 -3.31
CA ARG A 370 -15.71 12.85 -3.49
C ARG A 370 -15.29 11.49 -4.00
N TYR A 371 -14.05 11.36 -4.44
CA TYR A 371 -13.53 10.15 -5.05
C TYR A 371 -12.47 9.53 -4.15
N SER A 372 -12.46 8.22 -4.07
CA SER A 372 -11.45 7.46 -3.34
C SER A 372 -10.15 7.35 -4.13
N GLN A 373 -9.11 6.82 -3.46
CA GLN A 373 -7.81 6.51 -4.07
C GLN A 373 -7.97 5.75 -5.40
N HIS A 374 -6.99 5.88 -6.29
CA HIS A 374 -6.91 5.30 -7.64
C HIS A 374 -7.94 5.85 -8.65
N HIS A 375 -8.83 6.75 -8.23
CA HIS A 375 -9.75 7.38 -9.17
C HIS A 375 -9.08 8.60 -9.84
N PRO A 376 -9.21 8.84 -11.19
CA PRO A 376 -8.61 9.99 -11.87
C PRO A 376 -8.97 11.36 -11.27
N LYS A 377 -10.08 11.46 -10.57
CA LYS A 377 -10.58 12.69 -9.92
C LYS A 377 -10.38 12.72 -8.41
N VAL A 378 -9.56 11.81 -7.86
CA VAL A 378 -9.26 11.84 -6.43
C VAL A 378 -8.57 13.15 -6.07
N ARG A 379 -8.93 13.67 -4.89
CA ARG A 379 -8.33 14.87 -4.31
C ARG A 379 -8.09 14.64 -2.85
N PHE A 380 -6.97 15.18 -2.36
CA PHE A 380 -6.61 15.16 -0.95
C PHE A 380 -6.40 16.60 -0.46
N ASP A 381 -7.00 16.94 0.65
CA ASP A 381 -6.78 18.22 1.32
C ASP A 381 -5.42 18.20 2.02
N ASP A 382 -4.48 19.00 1.50
CA ASP A 382 -3.11 19.04 2.01
C ASP A 382 -2.92 20.00 3.22
N SER A 383 -4.00 20.58 3.74
CA SER A 383 -3.95 21.45 4.92
C SER A 383 -3.63 20.71 6.22
N VAL A 384 -3.70 19.37 6.21
CA VAL A 384 -3.51 18.51 7.39
C VAL A 384 -2.17 17.79 7.43
N LEU A 385 -1.26 18.03 6.48
CA LEU A 385 0.05 17.37 6.40
C LEU A 385 0.86 17.48 7.70
N TYR A 386 0.78 18.62 8.38
CA TYR A 386 1.48 18.84 9.63
C TYR A 386 1.10 17.84 10.72
N LYS A 387 -0.17 17.38 10.74
CA LYS A 387 -0.63 16.39 11.72
C LYS A 387 0.04 15.03 11.50
N GLY A 388 0.15 14.57 10.25
CA GLY A 388 0.87 13.35 9.94
C GLY A 388 2.35 13.44 10.26
N SER A 389 2.99 14.59 9.96
CA SER A 389 4.40 14.84 10.33
C SER A 389 4.62 14.82 11.84
N ALA A 390 3.74 15.50 12.61
CA ALA A 390 3.80 15.49 14.06
C ALA A 390 3.56 14.09 14.64
N ALA A 391 2.59 13.37 14.09
CA ALA A 391 2.22 12.04 14.53
C ALA A 391 3.38 11.04 14.35
N TYR A 392 4.04 11.01 13.20
CA TYR A 392 5.25 10.22 13.00
C TYR A 392 6.33 10.55 14.05
N GLY A 393 6.66 11.84 14.19
CA GLY A 393 7.69 12.28 15.12
C GLY A 393 7.36 11.95 16.57
N TYR A 394 6.12 12.20 17.00
CA TYR A 394 5.70 12.00 18.37
C TYR A 394 5.64 10.52 18.75
N VAL A 395 5.06 9.67 17.89
CA VAL A 395 5.02 8.21 18.11
C VAL A 395 6.44 7.65 18.25
N ALA A 396 7.35 8.04 17.35
CA ALA A 396 8.74 7.57 17.41
C ALA A 396 9.45 8.01 18.70
N MET A 397 9.35 9.28 19.08
CA MET A 397 9.99 9.80 20.28
C MET A 397 9.45 9.18 21.56
N ARG A 398 8.12 9.00 21.65
CA ARG A 398 7.49 8.40 22.84
C ARG A 398 7.82 6.93 22.95
N TRP A 399 7.73 6.19 21.84
CA TRP A 399 8.06 4.78 21.82
C TRP A 399 9.51 4.51 22.24
N LEU A 400 10.47 5.25 21.69
CA LEU A 400 11.87 5.14 22.06
C LEU A 400 12.13 5.48 23.55
N ALA A 401 11.41 6.44 24.10
CA ALA A 401 11.56 6.80 25.52
C ALA A 401 11.04 5.72 26.48
N GLU A 402 10.01 4.97 26.06
CA GLU A 402 9.37 3.95 26.90
C GLU A 402 9.92 2.53 26.68
N HIS A 403 10.57 2.27 25.52
CA HIS A 403 11.11 0.96 25.14
C HIS A 403 12.65 0.97 25.06
N LYS A 404 13.32 1.11 26.20
CA LYS A 404 14.80 1.19 26.31
C LYS A 404 15.49 -0.16 26.11
#